data_5033e8afcc82c210db49f31a024c677e
#
_entry.id   5033e8afcc82c210db49f31a024c677e
#
_cell.length_a   1.000
_cell.length_b   1.000
_cell.length_c   1.000
_cell.angle_alpha   90.00
_cell.angle_beta   90.00
_cell.angle_gamma   90.00
#
_symmetry.space_group_name_H-M   'P 1'
#
loop_
_entity.id
_entity.type
_entity.pdbx_description
1 polymer ?
#
loop_
_entity_poly.entity_id
_entity_poly.type
_entity_poly.pdbx_seq_one_letter_code
_entity_poly.pdbx_strand_id
1 'polypeptide(L)'
;MAGDSPRCNVHRVMGLFSPRCFEVLNFIGMESDPGHPRFASRGRAYVYVLPCRHEDVLKVGFSRDPFTRFNDLHRRFFDFFDLDRGMLVAVDYVKDARRIERALIERFAADRCVAPLVVREAAAGKTEWYRGVSPAVHAQAAQLAGEGGFDVTAPLRPWLLDRIRERADALYDWSSRLHDMAGDARAHGADAADVERVLMDALDMCERIGLAVDAHVSAEVARWYRFGGR
;
A
#
# COMPACT_ATOMS: atom_id res chain seq x y z
N MET A 1 -16.11 -21.08 54.89
CA MET A 1 -15.01 -20.19 54.44
C MET A 1 -14.67 -20.56 53.02
N ALA A 2 -15.30 -19.88 52.07
CA ALA A 2 -15.07 -20.10 50.62
C ALA A 2 -14.02 -19.09 50.16
N GLY A 3 -12.89 -19.61 49.65
CA GLY A 3 -11.79 -18.82 49.14
C GLY A 3 -12.15 -18.25 47.75
N ASP A 4 -12.15 -16.94 47.66
CA ASP A 4 -12.36 -16.19 46.45
C ASP A 4 -11.08 -16.25 45.57
N SER A 5 -11.20 -16.89 44.41
CA SER A 5 -10.13 -17.01 43.43
C SER A 5 -10.20 -15.77 42.51
N PRO A 6 -9.10 -15.01 42.30
CA PRO A 6 -9.15 -13.84 41.44
C PRO A 6 -9.31 -14.29 39.99
N ARG A 7 -10.49 -14.08 39.43
CA ARG A 7 -10.76 -14.22 37.98
C ARG A 7 -9.92 -13.19 37.25
N CYS A 8 -8.87 -13.66 36.60
CA CYS A 8 -8.03 -12.88 35.71
C CYS A 8 -8.90 -12.29 34.58
N ASN A 9 -8.94 -10.97 34.50
CA ASN A 9 -9.85 -10.21 33.65
C ASN A 9 -9.32 -10.18 32.21
N VAL A 10 -9.53 -11.25 31.46
CA VAL A 10 -9.10 -11.45 30.05
C VAL A 10 -9.68 -10.36 29.12
N HIS A 11 -10.77 -9.68 29.52
CA HIS A 11 -11.38 -8.62 28.72
C HIS A 11 -10.60 -7.30 28.65
N ARG A 12 -9.57 -7.12 29.46
CA ARG A 12 -8.78 -5.86 29.46
C ARG A 12 -7.66 -5.88 28.42
N VAL A 13 -7.23 -7.04 27.96
CA VAL A 13 -6.18 -7.20 26.94
C VAL A 13 -6.76 -7.12 25.53
N MET A 14 -8.01 -7.55 25.31
CA MET A 14 -8.70 -7.42 24.00
C MET A 14 -9.02 -5.96 23.61
N GLY A 15 -9.04 -5.02 24.54
CA GLY A 15 -9.23 -3.58 24.26
C GLY A 15 -8.01 -2.87 23.68
N LEU A 16 -6.84 -3.49 23.66
CA LEU A 16 -5.60 -2.91 23.11
C LEU A 16 -5.43 -3.23 21.61
N PHE A 17 -6.18 -4.18 21.07
CA PHE A 17 -6.14 -4.59 19.66
C PHE A 17 -7.29 -4.02 18.81
N SER A 18 -7.98 -2.99 19.28
CA SER A 18 -8.95 -2.22 18.54
C SER A 18 -8.27 -1.32 17.50
N PRO A 19 -8.95 -0.82 16.49
CA PRO A 19 -8.58 -0.46 15.11
C PRO A 19 -7.27 0.28 14.85
N ARG A 20 -6.41 0.46 15.84
CA ARG A 20 -5.08 1.07 15.70
C ARG A 20 -4.06 0.22 14.91
N CYS A 21 -4.33 -1.06 14.68
CA CYS A 21 -3.53 -1.84 13.70
C CYS A 21 -3.72 -1.33 12.26
N PHE A 22 -4.78 -0.58 11.99
CA PHE A 22 -4.96 0.11 10.69
C PHE A 22 -4.05 1.35 10.52
N GLU A 23 -3.59 1.97 11.63
CA GLU A 23 -2.63 3.08 11.57
C GLU A 23 -1.22 2.62 11.16
N VAL A 24 -0.94 1.34 11.23
CA VAL A 24 0.36 0.75 10.94
C VAL A 24 0.76 0.88 9.47
N LEU A 25 -0.20 0.87 8.57
CA LEU A 25 0.04 1.06 7.13
C LEU A 25 0.01 2.55 6.72
N ASN A 26 -0.47 3.45 7.57
CA ASN A 26 -0.28 4.89 7.41
C ASN A 26 1.19 5.31 7.59
N PHE A 27 2.05 4.39 8.03
CA PHE A 27 3.48 4.63 8.17
C PHE A 27 4.13 5.05 6.84
N ILE A 28 3.69 4.49 5.71
CA ILE A 28 4.23 4.81 4.38
C ILE A 28 3.24 5.66 3.56
N GLY A 29 2.02 5.87 4.07
CA GLY A 29 1.06 6.81 3.47
C GLY A 29 1.69 8.20 3.37
N MET A 30 1.60 8.85 2.24
CA MET A 30 1.93 10.28 2.14
C MET A 30 0.97 11.01 3.08
N GLU A 31 1.50 11.72 4.08
CA GLU A 31 0.68 12.64 4.86
C GLU A 31 -0.09 13.51 3.88
N SER A 32 -1.40 13.37 3.90
CA SER A 32 -2.25 14.35 3.23
C SER A 32 -1.92 15.67 3.93
N ASP A 33 -1.35 16.64 3.19
CA ASP A 33 -1.05 17.98 3.68
C ASP A 33 -2.21 18.45 4.57
N PRO A 34 -2.01 18.62 5.89
CA PRO A 34 -3.07 19.00 6.82
C PRO A 34 -3.69 20.36 6.48
N GLY A 35 -3.02 21.20 5.65
CA GLY A 35 -3.52 22.45 5.11
C GLY A 35 -4.51 22.29 3.96
N HIS A 36 -4.70 21.07 3.39
CA HIS A 36 -5.61 20.87 2.26
C HIS A 36 -6.76 19.92 2.63
N PRO A 37 -7.99 20.44 2.78
CA PRO A 37 -9.17 19.60 3.05
C PRO A 37 -9.33 18.52 1.97
N ARG A 38 -9.83 17.34 2.35
CA ARG A 38 -10.05 16.18 1.46
C ARG A 38 -10.85 16.49 0.17
N PHE A 39 -11.51 17.63 0.11
CA PHE A 39 -12.31 18.13 -1.02
C PHE A 39 -11.62 19.23 -1.84
N ALA A 40 -10.40 19.65 -1.49
CA ALA A 40 -9.71 20.67 -2.26
C ALA A 40 -9.41 20.14 -3.68
N SER A 41 -9.74 20.93 -4.69
CA SER A 41 -9.42 20.61 -6.10
C SER A 41 -7.94 20.85 -6.43
N ARG A 42 -7.20 21.54 -5.57
CA ARG A 42 -5.76 21.80 -5.68
C ARG A 42 -4.97 20.75 -4.91
N GLY A 43 -3.75 20.50 -5.35
CA GLY A 43 -2.80 19.55 -4.77
C GLY A 43 -2.47 18.42 -5.72
N ARG A 44 -1.25 17.93 -5.60
CA ARG A 44 -0.70 16.88 -6.45
C ARG A 44 -1.58 15.63 -6.41
N ALA A 45 -1.87 15.08 -7.57
CA ALA A 45 -2.55 13.82 -7.74
C ALA A 45 -1.84 12.97 -8.79
N TYR A 46 -2.10 11.68 -8.78
CA TYR A 46 -1.43 10.73 -9.66
C TYR A 46 -2.47 9.84 -10.32
N VAL A 47 -2.45 9.77 -11.65
CA VAL A 47 -3.12 8.69 -12.37
C VAL A 47 -2.17 7.51 -12.40
N TYR A 48 -2.68 6.32 -12.11
CA TYR A 48 -1.87 5.11 -12.12
C TYR A 48 -2.41 4.09 -13.13
N VAL A 49 -1.48 3.34 -13.72
CA VAL A 49 -1.73 2.15 -14.52
C VAL A 49 -0.97 1.01 -13.85
N LEU A 50 -1.69 0.02 -13.34
CA LEU A 50 -1.15 -1.10 -12.55
C LEU A 50 -1.48 -2.43 -13.23
N PRO A 51 -0.58 -2.99 -14.04
CA PRO A 51 -0.72 -4.36 -14.52
C PRO A 51 -0.63 -5.38 -13.37
N CYS A 52 -1.44 -6.42 -13.40
CA CYS A 52 -1.27 -7.57 -12.52
C CYS A 52 -0.06 -8.41 -12.98
N ARG A 53 0.65 -9.04 -12.03
CA ARG A 53 1.90 -9.76 -12.33
C ARG A 53 1.65 -11.07 -13.08
N HIS A 54 0.61 -11.79 -12.72
CA HIS A 54 0.38 -13.16 -13.18
C HIS A 54 -0.88 -13.30 -14.05
N GLU A 55 -1.55 -12.19 -14.34
CA GLU A 55 -2.74 -12.13 -15.16
C GLU A 55 -2.64 -11.02 -16.20
N ASP A 56 -3.23 -11.24 -17.37
CA ASP A 56 -3.36 -10.19 -18.38
C ASP A 56 -4.50 -9.22 -18.04
N VAL A 57 -4.43 -8.66 -16.85
CA VAL A 57 -5.38 -7.71 -16.29
C VAL A 57 -4.61 -6.51 -15.76
N LEU A 58 -5.18 -5.34 -15.90
CA LEU A 58 -4.64 -4.11 -15.32
C LEU A 58 -5.71 -3.26 -14.66
N LYS A 59 -5.30 -2.44 -13.70
CA LYS A 59 -6.10 -1.41 -13.04
C LYS A 59 -5.67 -0.02 -13.50
N VAL A 60 -6.64 0.82 -13.86
CA VAL A 60 -6.47 2.27 -14.00
C VAL A 60 -7.17 2.96 -12.85
N GLY A 61 -6.68 4.10 -12.41
CA GLY A 61 -7.34 4.94 -11.40
C GLY A 61 -6.50 6.16 -11.07
N PHE A 62 -6.97 6.96 -10.13
CA PHE A 62 -6.16 8.06 -9.60
C PHE A 62 -6.19 8.10 -8.07
N SER A 63 -5.17 8.71 -7.47
CA SER A 63 -5.09 8.95 -6.02
C SER A 63 -4.18 10.15 -5.75
N ARG A 64 -4.38 10.80 -4.61
CA ARG A 64 -3.41 11.75 -4.06
C ARG A 64 -2.28 11.03 -3.32
N ASP A 65 -2.59 9.86 -2.78
CA ASP A 65 -1.66 8.96 -2.13
C ASP A 65 -1.70 7.59 -2.82
N PRO A 66 -0.86 7.38 -3.85
CA PRO A 66 -0.79 6.11 -4.55
C PRO A 66 -0.40 4.95 -3.64
N PHE A 67 0.49 5.19 -2.67
CA PHE A 67 0.99 4.14 -1.79
C PHE A 67 -0.12 3.53 -0.94
N THR A 68 -0.85 4.37 -0.20
CA THR A 68 -2.03 3.93 0.57
C THR A 68 -3.06 3.29 -0.35
N ARG A 69 -3.30 3.87 -1.54
CA ARG A 69 -4.26 3.34 -2.49
C ARG A 69 -3.91 1.94 -2.99
N PHE A 70 -2.64 1.65 -3.28
CA PHE A 70 -2.20 0.33 -3.72
C PHE A 70 -2.39 -0.71 -2.63
N ASN A 71 -2.11 -0.35 -1.39
CA ASN A 71 -2.36 -1.21 -0.24
C ASN A 71 -3.85 -1.46 0.03
N ASP A 72 -4.71 -0.47 -0.20
CA ASP A 72 -6.16 -0.64 -0.13
C ASP A 72 -6.67 -1.63 -1.18
N LEU A 73 -6.11 -1.58 -2.40
CA LEU A 73 -6.42 -2.52 -3.46
C LEU A 73 -6.02 -3.95 -3.08
N HIS A 74 -4.78 -4.14 -2.62
CA HIS A 74 -4.29 -5.43 -2.20
C HIS A 74 -3.18 -5.28 -1.16
N ARG A 75 -3.28 -5.96 0.01
CA ARG A 75 -2.29 -5.84 1.10
C ARG A 75 -0.86 -6.14 0.68
N ARG A 76 -0.70 -7.13 -0.21
CA ARG A 76 0.59 -7.47 -0.84
C ARG A 76 0.63 -6.94 -2.26
N PHE A 77 0.32 -5.66 -2.47
CA PHE A 77 0.30 -5.03 -3.79
C PHE A 77 1.64 -5.17 -4.53
N PHE A 78 2.74 -5.23 -3.79
CA PHE A 78 4.10 -5.37 -4.31
C PHE A 78 4.37 -6.75 -4.95
N ASP A 79 3.59 -7.77 -4.61
CA ASP A 79 3.61 -9.09 -5.25
C ASP A 79 2.49 -9.23 -6.29
N PHE A 80 1.35 -8.59 -6.04
CA PHE A 80 0.15 -8.69 -6.86
C PHE A 80 0.28 -7.89 -8.17
N PHE A 81 0.77 -6.65 -8.09
CA PHE A 81 0.99 -5.82 -9.28
C PHE A 81 2.43 -5.96 -9.81
N ASP A 82 2.57 -5.83 -11.13
CA ASP A 82 3.87 -5.72 -11.79
C ASP A 82 4.39 -4.29 -11.70
N LEU A 83 5.13 -3.99 -10.64
CA LEU A 83 5.68 -2.66 -10.38
C LEU A 83 6.74 -2.22 -11.40
N ASP A 84 7.31 -3.17 -12.13
CA ASP A 84 8.32 -2.87 -13.17
C ASP A 84 7.65 -2.47 -14.49
N ARG A 85 6.36 -2.75 -14.63
CA ARG A 85 5.49 -2.31 -15.72
C ARG A 85 4.48 -1.25 -15.28
N GLY A 86 4.37 -0.97 -13.99
CA GLY A 86 3.49 0.07 -13.45
C GLY A 86 3.92 1.48 -13.87
N MET A 87 2.92 2.37 -13.99
CA MET A 87 3.11 3.76 -14.40
C MET A 87 2.33 4.71 -13.50
N LEU A 88 2.91 5.90 -13.26
CA LEU A 88 2.21 7.07 -12.68
C LEU A 88 2.29 8.25 -13.65
N VAL A 89 1.22 9.02 -13.72
CA VAL A 89 1.19 10.36 -14.32
C VAL A 89 0.91 11.35 -13.19
N ALA A 90 1.88 12.21 -12.89
CA ALA A 90 1.76 13.23 -11.84
C ALA A 90 1.09 14.49 -12.40
N VAL A 91 0.06 14.98 -11.72
CA VAL A 91 -0.68 16.19 -12.09
C VAL A 91 -0.85 17.12 -10.90
N ASP A 92 -0.96 18.43 -11.13
CA ASP A 92 -1.09 19.43 -10.06
C ASP A 92 -2.54 19.59 -9.56
N TYR A 93 -3.52 19.14 -10.34
CA TYR A 93 -4.94 19.29 -10.00
C TYR A 93 -5.69 17.97 -10.16
N VAL A 94 -6.53 17.67 -9.20
CA VAL A 94 -7.40 16.47 -9.23
C VAL A 94 -8.31 16.45 -10.46
N LYS A 95 -8.71 17.61 -10.99
CA LYS A 95 -9.51 17.69 -12.22
C LYS A 95 -8.79 17.09 -13.43
N ASP A 96 -7.46 17.28 -13.51
CA ASP A 96 -6.66 16.73 -14.60
C ASP A 96 -6.48 15.22 -14.46
N ALA A 97 -6.27 14.73 -13.23
CA ALA A 97 -6.27 13.30 -12.96
C ALA A 97 -7.59 12.63 -13.38
N ARG A 98 -8.73 13.21 -13.00
CA ARG A 98 -10.06 12.73 -13.40
C ARG A 98 -10.29 12.78 -14.91
N ARG A 99 -9.77 13.82 -15.58
CA ARG A 99 -9.86 13.94 -17.04
C ARG A 99 -9.12 12.82 -17.74
N ILE A 100 -7.87 12.54 -17.31
CA ILE A 100 -7.06 11.44 -17.88
C ILE A 100 -7.71 10.09 -17.58
N GLU A 101 -8.08 9.83 -16.33
CA GLU A 101 -8.76 8.59 -15.95
C GLU A 101 -10.02 8.36 -16.78
N ARG A 102 -10.89 9.37 -16.90
CA ARG A 102 -12.12 9.28 -17.71
C ARG A 102 -11.83 8.99 -19.17
N ALA A 103 -10.85 9.66 -19.77
CA ALA A 103 -10.46 9.42 -21.15
C ALA A 103 -9.99 7.97 -21.37
N LEU A 104 -9.23 7.40 -20.41
CA LEU A 104 -8.83 5.99 -20.45
C LEU A 104 -10.05 5.06 -20.29
N ILE A 105 -10.95 5.35 -19.35
CA ILE A 105 -12.18 4.58 -19.11
C ILE A 105 -13.08 4.54 -20.36
N GLU A 106 -13.24 5.65 -21.05
CA GLU A 106 -14.04 5.77 -22.26
C GLU A 106 -13.37 5.04 -23.45
N ARG A 107 -12.07 5.24 -23.62
CA ARG A 107 -11.29 4.65 -24.72
C ARG A 107 -11.29 3.13 -24.69
N PHE A 108 -11.16 2.54 -23.50
CA PHE A 108 -11.05 1.08 -23.33
C PHE A 108 -12.32 0.45 -22.77
N ALA A 109 -13.48 1.08 -23.02
CA ALA A 109 -14.76 0.60 -22.49
C ALA A 109 -15.12 -0.83 -22.93
N ALA A 110 -14.70 -1.24 -24.13
CA ALA A 110 -14.94 -2.57 -24.69
C ALA A 110 -14.06 -3.67 -24.04
N ASP A 111 -12.92 -3.28 -23.44
CA ASP A 111 -11.92 -4.20 -22.88
C ASP A 111 -12.06 -4.36 -21.36
N ARG A 112 -13.15 -3.85 -20.80
CA ARG A 112 -13.43 -3.95 -19.36
C ARG A 112 -13.59 -5.39 -18.90
N CYS A 113 -13.07 -5.67 -17.72
CA CYS A 113 -13.25 -6.95 -17.06
C CYS A 113 -13.62 -6.76 -15.60
N VAL A 114 -13.97 -7.86 -14.94
CA VAL A 114 -14.24 -7.90 -13.51
C VAL A 114 -12.91 -7.79 -12.76
N ALA A 115 -12.91 -7.10 -11.60
CA ALA A 115 -11.76 -7.06 -10.71
C ALA A 115 -11.38 -8.49 -10.27
N PRO A 116 -10.09 -8.81 -10.12
CA PRO A 116 -9.66 -10.07 -9.53
C PRO A 116 -10.29 -10.29 -8.15
N LEU A 117 -10.68 -11.52 -7.85
CA LEU A 117 -11.44 -11.88 -6.64
C LEU A 117 -10.72 -11.47 -5.33
N VAL A 118 -9.39 -11.44 -5.35
CA VAL A 118 -8.56 -11.09 -4.19
C VAL A 118 -8.53 -9.59 -3.88
N VAL A 119 -9.02 -8.76 -4.79
CA VAL A 119 -9.12 -7.30 -4.59
C VAL A 119 -10.34 -7.01 -3.71
N ARG A 120 -10.15 -6.19 -2.69
CA ARG A 120 -11.25 -5.81 -1.79
C ARG A 120 -12.36 -5.09 -2.57
N GLU A 121 -13.60 -5.53 -2.41
CA GLU A 121 -14.76 -4.98 -3.12
C GLU A 121 -14.89 -3.46 -2.93
N ALA A 122 -14.71 -2.96 -1.71
CA ALA A 122 -14.77 -1.53 -1.39
C ALA A 122 -13.71 -0.69 -2.12
N ALA A 123 -12.58 -1.30 -2.53
CA ALA A 123 -11.48 -0.63 -3.22
C ALA A 123 -11.46 -0.92 -4.73
N ALA A 124 -12.12 -1.99 -5.17
CA ALA A 124 -12.01 -2.50 -6.54
C ALA A 124 -12.42 -1.47 -7.62
N GLY A 125 -13.49 -0.68 -7.37
CA GLY A 125 -14.13 0.11 -8.42
C GLY A 125 -14.87 -0.81 -9.41
N LYS A 126 -15.76 -0.23 -10.22
CA LYS A 126 -16.64 -1.03 -11.12
C LYS A 126 -16.21 -1.01 -12.58
N THR A 127 -15.42 -0.02 -12.99
CA THR A 127 -15.22 0.30 -14.43
C THR A 127 -13.76 0.45 -14.84
N GLU A 128 -12.83 0.21 -13.92
CA GLU A 128 -11.43 0.61 -14.09
C GLU A 128 -10.47 -0.58 -14.19
N TRP A 129 -11.01 -1.79 -14.50
CA TRP A 129 -10.24 -3.00 -14.75
C TRP A 129 -10.34 -3.39 -16.22
N TYR A 130 -9.22 -3.77 -16.83
CA TYR A 130 -9.12 -4.06 -18.26
C TYR A 130 -8.30 -5.32 -18.51
N ARG A 131 -8.58 -6.02 -19.62
CA ARG A 131 -7.88 -7.25 -20.02
C ARG A 131 -7.36 -7.11 -21.45
N GLY A 132 -6.15 -7.63 -21.70
CA GLY A 132 -5.58 -7.77 -23.05
C GLY A 132 -5.02 -6.49 -23.67
N VAL A 133 -5.09 -5.34 -22.98
CA VAL A 133 -4.80 -4.02 -23.57
C VAL A 133 -3.71 -3.24 -22.85
N SER A 134 -2.91 -3.90 -22.01
CA SER A 134 -1.90 -3.22 -21.18
C SER A 134 -0.97 -2.30 -21.99
N PRO A 135 -0.37 -2.72 -23.12
CA PRO A 135 0.48 -1.81 -23.91
C PRO A 135 -0.25 -0.59 -24.46
N ALA A 136 -1.49 -0.79 -24.92
CA ALA A 136 -2.32 0.30 -25.48
C ALA A 136 -2.72 1.32 -24.41
N VAL A 137 -3.08 0.87 -23.21
CA VAL A 137 -3.41 1.74 -22.07
C VAL A 137 -2.19 2.56 -21.64
N HIS A 138 -0.99 1.96 -21.57
CA HIS A 138 0.24 2.68 -21.25
C HIS A 138 0.57 3.75 -22.30
N ALA A 139 0.48 3.40 -23.59
CA ALA A 139 0.72 4.35 -24.68
C ALA A 139 -0.27 5.53 -24.63
N GLN A 140 -1.56 5.24 -24.42
CA GLN A 140 -2.58 6.29 -24.32
C GLN A 140 -2.38 7.17 -23.08
N ALA A 141 -2.03 6.59 -21.92
CA ALA A 141 -1.74 7.36 -20.71
C ALA A 141 -0.52 8.29 -20.91
N ALA A 142 0.54 7.78 -21.53
CA ALA A 142 1.73 8.57 -21.87
C ALA A 142 1.42 9.70 -22.87
N GLN A 143 0.59 9.43 -23.87
CA GLN A 143 0.13 10.45 -24.82
C GLN A 143 -0.63 11.58 -24.11
N LEU A 144 -1.63 11.24 -23.30
CA LEU A 144 -2.42 12.23 -22.53
C LEU A 144 -1.56 13.04 -21.56
N ALA A 145 -0.54 12.41 -20.96
CA ALA A 145 0.42 13.09 -20.13
C ALA A 145 1.25 14.10 -20.94
N GLY A 146 1.75 13.71 -22.11
CA GLY A 146 2.51 14.59 -23.01
C GLY A 146 1.69 15.79 -23.50
N GLU A 147 0.43 15.57 -23.89
CA GLU A 147 -0.50 16.64 -24.27
C GLU A 147 -0.79 17.64 -23.14
N GLY A 148 -0.76 17.17 -21.89
CA GLY A 148 -0.97 17.99 -20.70
C GLY A 148 0.29 18.60 -20.11
N GLY A 149 1.48 18.24 -20.60
CA GLY A 149 2.76 18.63 -20.02
C GLY A 149 3.00 18.02 -18.62
N PHE A 150 2.47 16.83 -18.37
CA PHE A 150 2.54 16.14 -17.07
C PHE A 150 3.72 15.16 -17.01
N ASP A 151 4.29 15.02 -15.82
CA ASP A 151 5.40 14.09 -15.58
C ASP A 151 4.91 12.65 -15.56
N VAL A 152 5.64 11.78 -16.26
CA VAL A 152 5.40 10.33 -16.26
C VAL A 152 6.51 9.62 -15.50
N THR A 153 6.15 8.74 -14.60
CA THR A 153 7.05 7.84 -13.89
C THR A 153 6.76 6.39 -14.30
N ALA A 154 7.69 5.78 -14.98
CA ALA A 154 7.71 4.36 -15.33
C ALA A 154 9.16 3.91 -15.48
N PRO A 155 9.59 2.81 -14.86
CA PRO A 155 8.82 1.90 -13.99
C PRO A 155 8.43 2.53 -12.64
N LEU A 156 7.42 1.93 -11.99
CA LEU A 156 6.89 2.42 -10.72
C LEU A 156 7.78 2.05 -9.51
N ARG A 157 8.49 0.92 -9.57
CA ARG A 157 9.31 0.40 -8.46
C ARG A 157 10.32 1.40 -7.91
N PRO A 158 11.15 2.10 -8.71
CA PRO A 158 12.10 3.10 -8.21
C PRO A 158 11.41 4.24 -7.45
N TRP A 159 10.27 4.72 -7.93
CA TRP A 159 9.50 5.75 -7.26
C TRP A 159 9.01 5.32 -5.87
N LEU A 160 8.51 4.08 -5.76
CA LEU A 160 8.11 3.50 -4.48
C LEU A 160 9.32 3.35 -3.53
N LEU A 161 10.46 2.91 -4.05
CA LEU A 161 11.69 2.77 -3.26
C LEU A 161 12.13 4.13 -2.68
N ASP A 162 12.08 5.20 -3.48
CA ASP A 162 12.44 6.52 -2.99
C ASP A 162 11.48 7.00 -1.90
N ARG A 163 10.16 6.74 -2.04
CA ARG A 163 9.17 7.04 -0.99
C ARG A 163 9.44 6.29 0.31
N ILE A 164 9.86 5.01 0.23
CA ILE A 164 10.23 4.22 1.42
C ILE A 164 11.50 4.78 2.06
N ARG A 165 12.52 5.11 1.25
CA ARG A 165 13.80 5.68 1.73
C ARG A 165 13.62 6.99 2.48
N GLU A 166 12.72 7.85 2.03
CA GLU A 166 12.40 9.11 2.71
C GLU A 166 11.87 8.90 4.15
N ARG A 167 11.46 7.69 4.49
CA ARG A 167 10.90 7.30 5.78
C ARG A 167 11.68 6.19 6.50
N ALA A 168 12.92 5.99 6.12
CA ALA A 168 13.74 4.90 6.66
C ALA A 168 13.90 4.98 8.19
N ASP A 169 14.06 6.19 8.75
CA ASP A 169 14.17 6.39 10.21
C ASP A 169 12.88 5.97 10.93
N ALA A 170 11.73 6.35 10.35
CA ALA A 170 10.45 5.93 10.90
C ALA A 170 10.22 4.40 10.78
N LEU A 171 10.77 3.74 9.75
CA LEU A 171 10.75 2.27 9.63
C LEU A 171 11.51 1.62 10.80
N TYR A 172 12.68 2.18 11.16
CA TYR A 172 13.48 1.68 12.28
C TYR A 172 12.67 1.70 13.59
N ASP A 173 12.15 2.86 13.96
CA ASP A 173 11.40 3.04 15.20
C ASP A 173 10.11 2.22 15.24
N TRP A 174 9.41 2.17 14.14
CA TRP A 174 8.15 1.45 14.04
C TRP A 174 8.36 -0.06 14.10
N SER A 175 9.32 -0.61 13.36
CA SER A 175 9.59 -2.05 13.35
C SER A 175 10.09 -2.54 14.70
N SER A 176 10.93 -1.77 15.39
CA SER A 176 11.41 -2.08 16.74
C SER A 176 10.24 -2.14 17.72
N ARG A 177 9.35 -1.14 17.71
CA ARG A 177 8.16 -1.14 18.59
C ARG A 177 7.24 -2.33 18.35
N LEU A 178 6.98 -2.73 17.10
CA LEU A 178 6.16 -3.91 16.83
C LEU A 178 6.83 -5.20 17.28
N HIS A 179 8.12 -5.33 17.07
CA HIS A 179 8.88 -6.48 17.53
C HIS A 179 8.83 -6.62 19.06
N ASP A 180 9.00 -5.52 19.80
CA ASP A 180 8.89 -5.48 21.25
C ASP A 180 7.47 -5.84 21.71
N MET A 181 6.43 -5.27 21.09
CA MET A 181 5.03 -5.61 21.38
C MET A 181 4.74 -7.10 21.17
N ALA A 182 5.29 -7.71 20.12
CA ALA A 182 5.14 -9.14 19.87
C ALA A 182 5.88 -9.97 20.94
N GLY A 183 7.05 -9.52 21.37
CA GLY A 183 7.82 -10.11 22.47
C GLY A 183 7.06 -10.07 23.80
N ASP A 184 6.53 -8.92 24.15
CA ASP A 184 5.72 -8.73 25.37
C ASP A 184 4.45 -9.58 25.36
N ALA A 185 3.74 -9.64 24.24
CA ALA A 185 2.55 -10.49 24.10
C ALA A 185 2.88 -11.96 24.39
N ARG A 186 3.96 -12.47 23.78
CA ARG A 186 4.42 -13.86 24.04
C ARG A 186 4.83 -14.09 25.50
N ALA A 187 5.56 -13.14 26.10
CA ALA A 187 5.97 -13.23 27.50
C ALA A 187 4.78 -13.32 28.47
N HIS A 188 3.65 -12.73 28.11
CA HIS A 188 2.40 -12.78 28.88
C HIS A 188 1.42 -13.88 28.41
N GLY A 189 1.85 -14.80 27.54
CA GLY A 189 1.02 -15.90 27.03
C GLY A 189 -0.11 -15.46 26.09
N ALA A 190 -0.02 -14.25 25.51
CA ALA A 190 -0.95 -13.74 24.51
C ALA A 190 -0.49 -14.07 23.08
N ASP A 191 -1.44 -14.10 22.15
CA ASP A 191 -1.15 -14.33 20.73
C ASP A 191 -0.52 -13.08 20.10
N ALA A 192 0.65 -13.25 19.49
CA ALA A 192 1.39 -12.21 18.79
C ALA A 192 1.24 -12.29 17.25
N ALA A 193 0.55 -13.29 16.73
CA ALA A 193 0.53 -13.64 15.30
C ALA A 193 0.08 -12.46 14.39
N ASP A 194 -0.88 -11.67 14.84
CA ASP A 194 -1.35 -10.52 14.05
C ASP A 194 -0.30 -9.41 13.95
N VAL A 195 0.39 -9.12 15.05
CA VAL A 195 1.47 -8.10 15.08
C VAL A 195 2.65 -8.58 14.23
N GLU A 196 3.04 -9.84 14.37
CA GLU A 196 4.13 -10.45 13.60
C GLU A 196 3.82 -10.47 12.11
N ARG A 197 2.58 -10.78 11.71
CA ARG A 197 2.16 -10.75 10.31
C ARG A 197 2.24 -9.35 9.72
N VAL A 198 1.83 -8.34 10.47
CA VAL A 198 1.92 -6.93 10.03
C VAL A 198 3.36 -6.51 9.85
N LEU A 199 4.24 -6.85 10.80
CA LEU A 199 5.67 -6.56 10.71
C LEU A 199 6.29 -7.30 9.50
N MET A 200 6.00 -8.59 9.33
CA MET A 200 6.49 -9.40 8.22
C MET A 200 6.06 -8.83 6.87
N ASP A 201 4.76 -8.52 6.68
CA ASP A 201 4.24 -7.96 5.42
C ASP A 201 4.91 -6.63 5.06
N ALA A 202 5.20 -5.79 6.05
CA ALA A 202 5.87 -4.51 5.82
C ALA A 202 7.35 -4.67 5.45
N LEU A 203 8.07 -5.57 6.11
CA LEU A 203 9.47 -5.86 5.80
C LEU A 203 9.61 -6.56 4.42
N ASP A 204 8.72 -7.52 4.12
CA ASP A 204 8.62 -8.15 2.81
C ASP A 204 8.40 -7.10 1.71
N MET A 205 7.50 -6.15 1.94
CA MET A 205 7.25 -5.06 1.00
C MET A 205 8.52 -4.23 0.77
N CYS A 206 9.20 -3.81 1.83
CA CYS A 206 10.43 -3.03 1.73
C CYS A 206 11.50 -3.79 0.91
N GLU A 207 11.72 -5.07 1.22
CA GLU A 207 12.70 -5.91 0.53
C GLU A 207 12.31 -6.15 -0.94
N ARG A 208 11.04 -6.45 -1.22
CA ARG A 208 10.54 -6.69 -2.59
C ARG A 208 10.58 -5.44 -3.47
N ILE A 209 10.43 -4.26 -2.88
CA ILE A 209 10.57 -2.99 -3.61
C ILE A 209 12.05 -2.65 -3.83
N GLY A 210 12.98 -3.19 -3.03
CA GLY A 210 14.42 -3.07 -3.23
C GLY A 210 15.16 -2.31 -2.11
N LEU A 211 14.52 -2.11 -0.94
CA LEU A 211 15.20 -1.60 0.23
C LEU A 211 16.04 -2.70 0.88
N ALA A 212 17.27 -2.40 1.23
CA ALA A 212 18.12 -3.29 2.04
C ALA A 212 17.63 -3.26 3.51
N VAL A 213 16.64 -4.10 3.84
CA VAL A 213 15.94 -4.08 5.14
C VAL A 213 16.92 -4.09 6.31
N ASP A 214 17.94 -4.95 6.27
CA ASP A 214 18.91 -5.11 7.35
C ASP A 214 19.69 -3.83 7.70
N ALA A 215 19.76 -2.88 6.76
CA ALA A 215 20.41 -1.58 6.98
C ALA A 215 19.46 -0.52 7.61
N HIS A 216 18.18 -0.81 7.71
CA HIS A 216 17.15 0.15 8.10
C HIS A 216 16.27 -0.31 9.28
N VAL A 217 16.63 -1.42 9.92
CA VAL A 217 15.96 -1.95 11.12
C VAL A 217 16.98 -2.31 12.20
N SER A 218 16.52 -2.56 13.43
CA SER A 218 17.43 -3.02 14.49
C SER A 218 17.97 -4.43 14.21
N ALA A 219 19.12 -4.77 14.82
CA ALA A 219 19.72 -6.10 14.65
C ALA A 219 18.80 -7.23 15.14
N GLU A 220 17.97 -6.97 16.13
CA GLU A 220 16.97 -7.90 16.67
C GLU A 220 15.86 -8.15 15.64
N VAL A 221 15.31 -7.09 15.06
CA VAL A 221 14.28 -7.16 14.01
C VAL A 221 14.84 -7.85 12.77
N ALA A 222 16.06 -7.51 12.33
CA ALA A 222 16.71 -8.15 11.19
C ALA A 222 16.87 -9.66 11.41
N ARG A 223 17.34 -10.07 12.60
CA ARG A 223 17.49 -11.49 12.98
C ARG A 223 16.13 -12.19 13.01
N TRP A 224 15.12 -11.57 13.62
CA TRP A 224 13.77 -12.13 13.67
C TRP A 224 13.21 -12.31 12.25
N TYR A 225 13.33 -11.31 11.38
CA TYR A 225 12.85 -11.36 10.01
C TYR A 225 13.52 -12.48 9.19
N ARG A 226 14.83 -12.67 9.36
CA ARG A 226 15.58 -13.70 8.61
C ARG A 226 15.37 -15.12 9.12
N PHE A 227 15.20 -15.32 10.42
CA PHE A 227 15.29 -16.64 11.05
C PHE A 227 14.11 -17.02 11.96
N GLY A 228 13.29 -16.10 12.40
CA GLY A 228 12.26 -16.35 13.42
C GLY A 228 10.83 -16.08 13.00
N GLY A 229 10.62 -15.30 11.97
CA GLY A 229 9.29 -14.86 11.55
C GLY A 229 8.62 -15.72 10.46
N ARG A 230 9.26 -16.79 10.01
CA ARG A 230 8.75 -17.69 8.95
C ARG A 230 8.31 -19.02 9.48
#